data_24a2f27999412bcf9e362c4fa3e35d97
#
_entry.id   24a2f27999412bcf9e362c4fa3e35d97
#
_cell.length_a   1.000
_cell.length_b   1.000
_cell.length_c   1.000
_cell.angle_alpha   90.00
_cell.angle_beta   90.00
_cell.angle_gamma   90.00
#
_symmetry.space_group_name_H-M   'P 1'
#
loop_
_entity.id
_entity.type
_entity.pdbx_description
1 polymer ?
#
loop_
_entity_poly.entity_id
_entity_poly.type
_entity_poly.pdbx_seq_one_letter_code
_entity_poly.pdbx_strand_id
1 'polypeptide(L)'
;MHRSRLFGLFIDTPSAEAATAATFWSAALGTPARPVPGEEEFIQLQGAVAGFAVDVQAVGDAPRYHVDIETDDVAAERERLIGLGAAVVVDHGGHTTLRAPGGHLFCVVPVQSEQTLFDSTARTWS
;
A
#
# COMPACT_ATOMS: atom_id res chain seq x y z
N MET A 1 -20.89 -2.92 9.17
CA MET A 1 -19.91 -1.95 9.72
C MET A 1 -18.51 -2.52 9.56
N HIS A 2 -17.60 -1.76 8.99
CA HIS A 2 -16.21 -2.16 8.80
C HIS A 2 -15.29 -0.96 9.02
N ARG A 3 -13.97 -1.24 9.07
CA ARG A 3 -12.98 -0.20 9.33
C ARG A 3 -11.90 -0.20 8.25
N SER A 4 -11.34 0.95 7.99
CA SER A 4 -10.20 1.09 7.09
C SER A 4 -9.32 2.27 7.46
N ARG A 5 -8.07 2.25 6.93
CA ARG A 5 -7.13 3.36 7.06
C ARG A 5 -6.14 3.35 5.89
N LEU A 6 -5.54 4.48 5.62
CA LEU A 6 -4.41 4.53 4.69
C LEU A 6 -3.23 3.78 5.34
N PHE A 7 -2.80 2.69 4.70
CA PHE A 7 -1.72 1.86 5.22
C PHE A 7 -0.35 2.39 4.84
N GLY A 8 -0.14 2.71 3.56
CA GLY A 8 1.18 3.07 3.10
C GLY A 8 1.24 3.61 1.69
N LEU A 9 2.44 4.10 1.35
CA LEU A 9 2.82 4.56 0.03
C LEU A 9 3.88 3.61 -0.53
N PHE A 10 3.69 3.18 -1.77
CA PHE A 10 4.60 2.28 -2.47
C PHE A 10 5.26 3.01 -3.63
N ILE A 11 6.59 2.93 -3.66
CA ILE A 11 7.43 3.49 -4.72
C ILE A 11 7.65 2.36 -5.71
N ASP A 12 6.76 2.24 -6.69
CA ASP A 12 6.83 1.21 -7.71
C ASP A 12 8.00 1.49 -8.64
N THR A 13 8.91 0.54 -8.71
CA THR A 13 10.19 0.71 -9.39
C THR A 13 10.43 -0.48 -10.31
N PRO A 14 10.88 -0.26 -11.57
CA PRO A 14 11.25 -1.38 -12.44
C PRO A 14 12.20 -2.33 -11.72
N SER A 15 11.94 -3.64 -11.82
CA SER A 15 12.63 -4.68 -11.03
C SER A 15 14.16 -4.58 -11.12
N ALA A 16 14.71 -4.25 -12.29
CA ALA A 16 16.16 -4.12 -12.48
C ALA A 16 16.77 -2.98 -11.69
N GLU A 17 15.98 -2.00 -11.24
CA GLU A 17 16.43 -0.80 -10.55
C GLU A 17 15.99 -0.75 -9.08
N ALA A 18 15.25 -1.75 -8.62
CA ALA A 18 14.65 -1.72 -7.28
C ALA A 18 15.70 -1.64 -6.17
N ALA A 19 16.78 -2.39 -6.26
CA ALA A 19 17.86 -2.36 -5.25
C ALA A 19 18.54 -0.99 -5.19
N THR A 20 18.83 -0.40 -6.35
CA THR A 20 19.44 0.95 -6.44
C THR A 20 18.48 2.00 -5.88
N ALA A 21 17.20 1.90 -6.20
CA ALA A 21 16.18 2.81 -5.68
C ALA A 21 16.06 2.70 -4.16
N ALA A 22 16.05 1.49 -3.62
CA ALA A 22 15.97 1.28 -2.17
C ALA A 22 17.18 1.89 -1.45
N THR A 23 18.38 1.76 -2.00
CA THR A 23 19.60 2.38 -1.46
C THR A 23 19.49 3.91 -1.47
N PHE A 24 18.98 4.47 -2.56
CA PHE A 24 18.78 5.92 -2.66
C PHE A 24 17.80 6.42 -1.59
N TRP A 25 16.61 5.81 -1.52
CA TRP A 25 15.57 6.26 -0.60
C TRP A 25 15.94 6.04 0.86
N SER A 26 16.64 4.94 1.17
CA SER A 26 17.17 4.69 2.50
C SER A 26 18.11 5.82 2.94
N ALA A 27 19.03 6.21 2.07
CA ALA A 27 19.96 7.29 2.36
C ALA A 27 19.26 8.65 2.42
N ALA A 28 18.35 8.91 1.47
CA ALA A 28 17.62 10.18 1.38
C ALA A 28 16.76 10.44 2.62
N LEU A 29 16.13 9.39 3.15
CA LEU A 29 15.20 9.49 4.29
C LEU A 29 15.87 9.16 5.63
N GLY A 30 17.10 8.67 5.63
CA GLY A 30 17.83 8.33 6.85
C GLY A 30 17.24 7.14 7.59
N THR A 31 16.75 6.13 6.87
CA THR A 31 16.05 4.98 7.45
C THR A 31 16.55 3.67 6.85
N PRO A 32 16.59 2.57 7.63
CA PRO A 32 17.02 1.27 7.08
C PRO A 32 16.10 0.77 5.99
N ALA A 33 16.68 0.15 4.96
CA ALA A 33 15.95 -0.59 3.94
C ALA A 33 16.01 -2.07 4.27
N ARG A 34 14.84 -2.74 4.38
CA ARG A 34 14.75 -4.14 4.77
C ARG A 34 13.85 -4.91 3.81
N PRO A 35 14.36 -5.92 3.10
CA PRO A 35 13.52 -6.81 2.31
C PRO A 35 12.50 -7.52 3.21
N VAL A 36 11.30 -7.77 2.66
CA VAL A 36 10.27 -8.54 3.36
C VAL A 36 10.53 -10.03 3.09
N PRO A 37 10.80 -10.84 4.12
CA PRO A 37 11.04 -12.28 3.92
C PRO A 37 9.86 -12.97 3.23
N GLY A 38 10.13 -13.71 2.15
CA GLY A 38 9.09 -14.37 1.35
C GLY A 38 8.37 -13.47 0.36
N GLU A 39 8.60 -12.17 0.40
CA GLU A 39 8.00 -11.16 -0.49
C GLU A 39 9.07 -10.16 -0.92
N GLU A 40 10.13 -10.67 -1.57
CA GLU A 40 11.35 -9.90 -1.86
C GLU A 40 11.13 -8.76 -2.85
N GLU A 41 9.98 -8.72 -3.56
CA GLU A 41 9.57 -7.58 -4.37
C GLU A 41 9.34 -6.33 -3.53
N PHE A 42 9.14 -6.48 -2.22
CA PHE A 42 8.94 -5.36 -1.28
C PHE A 42 10.20 -5.12 -0.46
N ILE A 43 10.64 -3.87 -0.41
CA ILE A 43 11.73 -3.43 0.46
C ILE A 43 11.19 -2.31 1.33
N GLN A 44 11.09 -2.57 2.64
CA GLN A 44 10.55 -1.61 3.60
C GLN A 44 11.59 -0.53 3.92
N LEU A 45 11.16 0.73 3.86
CA LEU A 45 11.91 1.86 4.40
C LEU A 45 11.42 2.08 5.83
N GLN A 46 12.03 1.36 6.76
CA GLN A 46 11.52 1.23 8.13
C GLN A 46 11.56 2.55 8.89
N GLY A 47 10.40 2.93 9.44
CA GLY A 47 10.29 4.12 10.27
C GLY A 47 10.38 5.44 9.52
N ALA A 48 10.29 5.43 8.19
CA ALA A 48 10.30 6.66 7.40
C ALA A 48 9.16 7.61 7.80
N VAL A 49 7.99 7.05 8.07
CA VAL A 49 6.83 7.78 8.62
C VAL A 49 6.22 6.95 9.74
N ALA A 50 6.01 7.55 10.90
CA ALA A 50 5.42 6.84 12.04
C ALA A 50 4.01 6.34 11.72
N GLY A 51 3.75 5.05 11.98
CA GLY A 51 2.43 4.45 11.77
C GLY A 51 1.99 4.30 10.32
N PHE A 52 2.92 4.43 9.37
CA PHE A 52 2.62 4.43 7.94
C PHE A 52 3.75 3.76 7.20
N ALA A 53 3.43 2.82 6.31
CA ALA A 53 4.44 2.09 5.55
C ALA A 53 4.91 2.90 4.35
N VAL A 54 6.23 2.91 4.11
CA VAL A 54 6.82 3.41 2.87
C VAL A 54 7.73 2.33 2.35
N ASP A 55 7.39 1.75 1.20
CA ASP A 55 8.12 0.63 0.63
C ASP A 55 8.54 0.94 -0.81
N VAL A 56 9.68 0.40 -1.21
CA VAL A 56 10.03 0.25 -2.64
C VAL A 56 9.47 -1.09 -3.08
N GLN A 57 8.67 -1.09 -4.15
CA GLN A 57 8.11 -2.31 -4.73
C GLN A 57 8.69 -2.54 -6.13
N ALA A 58 9.32 -3.68 -6.33
CA ALA A 58 9.79 -4.09 -7.66
C ALA A 58 8.58 -4.46 -8.52
N VAL A 59 8.46 -3.84 -9.68
CA VAL A 59 7.35 -4.06 -10.62
C VAL A 59 7.87 -4.32 -12.03
N GLY A 60 7.02 -4.87 -12.89
CA GLY A 60 7.32 -5.10 -14.30
C GLY A 60 6.88 -3.94 -15.19
N ASP A 61 6.82 -2.73 -14.69
CA ASP A 61 6.24 -1.58 -15.37
C ASP A 61 7.05 -0.31 -15.08
N ALA A 62 6.61 0.82 -15.64
CA ALA A 62 7.23 2.12 -15.46
C ALA A 62 7.16 2.58 -13.99
N PRO A 63 8.09 3.46 -13.56
CA PRO A 63 8.05 4.02 -12.20
C PRO A 63 6.73 4.78 -11.95
N ARG A 64 6.16 4.55 -10.77
CA ARG A 64 4.96 5.27 -10.31
C ARG A 64 4.83 5.13 -8.80
N TYR A 65 3.90 5.85 -8.22
CA TYR A 65 3.53 5.67 -6.82
C TYR A 65 2.11 5.13 -6.74
N HIS A 66 1.85 4.30 -5.75
CA HIS A 66 0.48 3.97 -5.39
C HIS A 66 0.34 3.91 -3.88
N VAL A 67 -0.88 4.01 -3.38
CA VAL A 67 -1.19 3.87 -1.97
C VAL A 67 -2.04 2.62 -1.75
N ASP A 68 -1.93 2.05 -0.55
CA ASP A 68 -2.77 0.97 -0.10
C ASP A 68 -3.68 1.46 1.02
N ILE A 69 -4.95 1.07 0.95
CA ILE A 69 -5.90 1.18 2.04
C ILE A 69 -6.03 -0.22 2.64
N GLU A 70 -5.73 -0.36 3.94
CA GLU A 70 -5.97 -1.61 4.64
C GLU A 70 -7.32 -1.59 5.33
N THR A 71 -7.96 -2.75 5.40
CA THR A 71 -9.32 -2.87 5.92
C THR A 71 -9.54 -4.24 6.57
N ASP A 72 -10.46 -4.28 7.50
CA ASP A 72 -10.92 -5.55 8.10
C ASP A 72 -12.04 -6.23 7.28
N ASP A 73 -12.46 -5.62 6.16
CA ASP A 73 -13.43 -6.22 5.23
C ASP A 73 -13.19 -5.66 3.82
N VAL A 74 -12.42 -6.39 3.02
CA VAL A 74 -12.03 -5.95 1.67
C VAL A 74 -13.25 -5.75 0.78
N ALA A 75 -14.22 -6.66 0.84
CA ALA A 75 -15.42 -6.57 -0.01
C ALA A 75 -16.25 -5.33 0.35
N ALA A 76 -16.47 -5.07 1.62
CA ALA A 76 -17.24 -3.90 2.08
C ALA A 76 -16.51 -2.59 1.75
N GLU A 77 -15.21 -2.54 1.94
CA GLU A 77 -14.42 -1.34 1.62
C GLU A 77 -14.42 -1.06 0.12
N ARG A 78 -14.25 -2.10 -0.70
CA ARG A 78 -14.34 -1.98 -2.16
C ARG A 78 -15.69 -1.38 -2.57
N GLU A 79 -16.80 -1.89 -2.05
CA GLU A 79 -18.13 -1.38 -2.37
C GLU A 79 -18.31 0.07 -1.92
N ARG A 80 -17.79 0.42 -0.75
CA ARG A 80 -17.83 1.81 -0.27
C ARG A 80 -17.11 2.75 -1.25
N LEU A 81 -15.92 2.36 -1.69
CA LEU A 81 -15.10 3.18 -2.59
C LEU A 81 -15.67 3.25 -4.00
N ILE A 82 -16.27 2.17 -4.50
CA ILE A 82 -17.00 2.20 -5.77
C ILE A 82 -18.16 3.20 -5.69
N GLY A 83 -18.88 3.21 -4.58
CA GLY A 83 -19.95 4.19 -4.35
C GLY A 83 -19.46 5.63 -4.34
N LEU A 84 -18.18 5.87 -4.04
CA LEU A 84 -17.55 7.18 -4.08
C LEU A 84 -16.95 7.53 -5.45
N GLY A 85 -16.99 6.62 -6.41
CA GLY A 85 -16.55 6.88 -7.79
C GLY A 85 -15.32 6.10 -8.23
N ALA A 86 -14.80 5.17 -7.42
CA ALA A 86 -13.70 4.31 -7.84
C ALA A 86 -14.20 3.22 -8.78
N ALA A 87 -13.28 2.71 -9.62
CA ALA A 87 -13.55 1.59 -10.52
C ALA A 87 -12.56 0.47 -10.28
N VAL A 88 -13.01 -0.78 -10.31
CA VAL A 88 -12.14 -1.95 -10.17
C VAL A 88 -11.30 -2.10 -11.44
N VAL A 89 -9.99 -2.25 -11.27
CA VAL A 89 -9.05 -2.54 -12.36
C VAL A 89 -8.71 -4.03 -12.37
N VAL A 90 -8.30 -4.58 -11.22
CA VAL A 90 -7.99 -6.01 -11.07
C VAL A 90 -8.48 -6.50 -9.71
N ASP A 91 -9.22 -7.59 -9.72
CA ASP A 91 -9.55 -8.34 -8.50
C ASP A 91 -8.54 -9.49 -8.40
N HIS A 92 -7.68 -9.44 -7.36
CA HIS A 92 -6.64 -10.45 -7.14
C HIS A 92 -7.12 -11.60 -6.24
N GLY A 93 -8.40 -11.57 -5.81
CA GLY A 93 -8.95 -12.55 -4.89
C GLY A 93 -8.91 -12.06 -3.44
N GLY A 94 -7.73 -11.93 -2.84
CA GLY A 94 -7.56 -11.45 -1.46
C GLY A 94 -7.44 -9.94 -1.32
N HIS A 95 -7.18 -9.24 -2.42
CA HIS A 95 -7.07 -7.78 -2.47
C HIS A 95 -7.50 -7.28 -3.84
N THR A 96 -7.72 -5.98 -3.97
CA THR A 96 -8.25 -5.39 -5.20
C THR A 96 -7.47 -4.14 -5.57
N THR A 97 -7.11 -4.01 -6.85
CA THR A 97 -6.58 -2.78 -7.43
C THR A 97 -7.72 -1.98 -8.02
N LEU A 98 -7.83 -0.72 -7.63
CA LEU A 98 -8.86 0.19 -8.11
C LEU A 98 -8.23 1.44 -8.74
N ARG A 99 -9.04 2.15 -9.50
CA ARG A 99 -8.71 3.47 -10.05
C ARG A 99 -9.63 4.51 -9.41
N ALA A 100 -9.02 5.51 -8.77
CA ALA A 100 -9.74 6.61 -8.16
C ALA A 100 -10.19 7.62 -9.22
N PRO A 101 -11.18 8.49 -8.91
CA PRO A 101 -11.43 9.69 -9.69
C PRO A 101 -10.13 10.49 -9.84
N GLY A 102 -9.84 10.95 -11.05
CA GLY A 102 -8.55 11.55 -11.38
C GLY A 102 -7.57 10.59 -12.03
N GLY A 103 -7.83 9.26 -11.95
CA GLY A 103 -7.07 8.25 -12.68
C GLY A 103 -5.98 7.53 -11.87
N HIS A 104 -5.81 7.85 -10.60
CA HIS A 104 -4.76 7.26 -9.76
C HIS A 104 -5.11 5.83 -9.35
N LEU A 105 -4.14 4.92 -9.46
CA LEU A 105 -4.28 3.55 -8.99
C LEU A 105 -4.03 3.47 -7.48
N PHE A 106 -4.79 2.61 -6.82
CA PHE A 106 -4.57 2.28 -5.42
C PHE A 106 -5.07 0.86 -5.14
N CYS A 107 -4.67 0.27 -4.04
CA CYS A 107 -5.09 -1.07 -3.67
C CYS A 107 -5.85 -1.07 -2.34
N VAL A 108 -6.82 -1.96 -2.25
CA VAL A 108 -7.51 -2.29 -1.00
C VAL A 108 -7.02 -3.67 -0.57
N VAL A 109 -6.44 -3.75 0.63
CA VAL A 109 -5.78 -4.95 1.15
C VAL A 109 -6.30 -5.30 2.54
N PRO A 110 -6.21 -6.56 2.96
CA PRO A 110 -6.46 -6.91 4.37
C PRO A 110 -5.49 -6.18 5.30
N VAL A 111 -5.81 -6.12 6.58
CA VAL A 111 -4.95 -5.48 7.58
C VAL A 111 -3.54 -6.05 7.52
N GLN A 112 -2.55 -5.19 7.34
CA GLN A 112 -1.13 -5.50 7.26
C GLN A 112 -0.36 -4.99 8.47
N SER A 113 -0.81 -3.90 9.09
CA SER A 113 -0.18 -3.31 10.26
C SER A 113 -0.49 -4.13 11.52
N GLU A 114 0.22 -3.85 12.61
CA GLU A 114 -0.10 -4.44 13.90
C GLU A 114 -1.52 -4.08 14.30
N GLN A 115 -2.22 -5.04 14.92
CA GLN A 115 -3.63 -4.90 15.25
C GLN A 115 -3.90 -3.68 16.14
N THR A 116 -3.02 -3.42 17.11
CA THR A 116 -3.17 -2.26 17.99
C THR A 116 -3.09 -0.94 17.25
N LEU A 117 -2.21 -0.83 16.27
CA LEU A 117 -2.09 0.35 15.43
C LEU A 117 -3.34 0.53 14.57
N PHE A 118 -3.80 -0.55 13.93
CA PHE A 118 -5.02 -0.51 13.14
C PHE A 118 -6.22 -0.09 13.99
N ASP A 119 -6.41 -0.72 15.15
CA ASP A 119 -7.53 -0.44 16.05
C ASP A 119 -7.55 1.03 16.52
N SER A 120 -6.36 1.62 16.74
CA SER A 120 -6.28 2.99 17.27
C SER A 120 -6.40 4.07 16.18
N THR A 121 -6.18 3.73 14.91
CA THR A 121 -6.10 4.73 13.83
C THR A 121 -7.12 4.53 12.72
N ALA A 122 -7.72 3.35 12.58
CA ALA A 122 -8.70 3.08 11.53
C ALA A 122 -10.02 3.82 11.79
N ARG A 123 -10.66 4.24 10.71
CA ARG A 123 -12.00 4.83 10.75
C ARG A 123 -13.06 3.75 10.57
N THR A 124 -14.18 3.92 11.24
CA THR A 124 -15.33 3.00 11.13
C THR A 124 -16.34 3.56 10.15
N TRP A 125 -16.83 2.67 9.28
CA TRP A 125 -17.84 2.99 8.27
C TRP A 125 -19.08 2.15 8.52
N SER A 126 -20.23 2.74 8.39
CA SER A 126 -21.53 2.06 8.56
C SER A 126 -22.29 1.91 7.24
#